data_c24d673a5c95ff2a67c9f378b96ebf72
#
_entry.id   c24d673a5c95ff2a67c9f378b96ebf72
#
_cell.length_a   1.000
_cell.length_b   1.000
_cell.length_c   1.000
_cell.angle_alpha   90.00
_cell.angle_beta   90.00
_cell.angle_gamma   90.00
#
_symmetry.space_group_name_H-M   'P 1'
#
loop_
_entity.id
_entity.type
_entity.pdbx_description
1 polymer ?
#
loop_
_entity_poly.entity_id
_entity_poly.type
_entity_poly.pdbx_seq_one_letter_code
_entity_poly.pdbx_strand_id
1 'polypeptide(L)'
;MASQDDRDVDPKTAAAVAAEAAGPASGENVRIDSWIWAVRLVKTRSVGATACRGGHVRVNGERVKPAHSVRVGDEVRLRHEGRERIVVVKRLIRKRVGAPIAVQCYVDNSPPPPPREAVAPIGIRDRGTGRPTKRDRRELERLRDLGGPGGSGGSPESRPKGR
;
A
#
# COMPACT_ATOMS: atom_id res chain seq x y z
N MET A 1 -36.91 -39.56 19.04
CA MET A 1 -35.74 -38.94 19.66
C MET A 1 -35.10 -38.02 18.63
N ALA A 2 -35.40 -36.73 18.73
CA ALA A 2 -34.82 -35.72 17.85
C ALA A 2 -33.49 -35.29 18.45
N SER A 3 -32.39 -35.62 17.79
CA SER A 3 -31.08 -35.05 18.09
C SER A 3 -31.05 -33.65 17.49
N GLN A 4 -31.26 -32.65 18.32
CA GLN A 4 -30.94 -31.28 18.00
C GLN A 4 -29.40 -31.14 18.03
N ASP A 5 -28.81 -31.19 16.87
CA ASP A 5 -27.42 -30.79 16.66
C ASP A 5 -27.42 -29.24 16.55
N ASP A 6 -27.41 -28.60 17.71
CA ASP A 6 -27.26 -27.17 17.87
C ASP A 6 -25.78 -26.84 17.57
N ARG A 7 -25.46 -26.72 16.28
CA ARG A 7 -24.16 -26.19 15.86
C ARG A 7 -24.17 -24.72 16.20
N ASP A 8 -23.53 -24.39 17.33
CA ASP A 8 -23.07 -23.07 17.65
C ASP A 8 -22.23 -22.53 16.49
N VAL A 9 -22.90 -21.88 15.55
CA VAL A 9 -22.25 -21.16 14.48
C VAL A 9 -21.74 -19.86 15.11
N ASP A 10 -20.45 -19.80 15.37
CA ASP A 10 -19.78 -18.61 15.86
C ASP A 10 -20.29 -17.38 15.11
N PRO A 11 -20.70 -16.31 15.81
CA PRO A 11 -21.21 -15.09 15.19
C PRO A 11 -20.19 -14.46 14.19
N LYS A 12 -18.94 -14.81 14.36
CA LYS A 12 -17.85 -14.40 13.45
C LYS A 12 -17.92 -15.14 12.11
N THR A 13 -18.37 -16.39 12.12
CA THR A 13 -18.56 -17.21 10.90
C THR A 13 -19.85 -16.82 10.19
N ALA A 14 -20.90 -16.49 10.93
CA ALA A 14 -22.16 -16.00 10.37
C ALA A 14 -21.99 -14.63 9.68
N ALA A 15 -21.17 -13.72 10.26
CA ALA A 15 -20.84 -12.45 9.62
C ALA A 15 -19.99 -12.64 8.35
N ALA A 16 -19.12 -13.64 8.32
CA ALA A 16 -18.33 -13.98 7.15
C ALA A 16 -19.20 -14.53 6.01
N VAL A 17 -20.14 -15.41 6.33
CA VAL A 17 -21.10 -15.99 5.37
C VAL A 17 -22.09 -14.93 4.85
N ALA A 18 -22.55 -14.02 5.71
CA ALA A 18 -23.39 -12.90 5.29
C ALA A 18 -22.65 -11.90 4.39
N ALA A 19 -21.35 -11.68 4.63
CA ALA A 19 -20.51 -10.86 3.75
C ALA A 19 -20.24 -11.57 2.40
N GLU A 20 -20.23 -12.88 2.39
CA GLU A 20 -20.10 -13.70 1.18
C GLU A 20 -21.36 -13.63 0.30
N ALA A 21 -22.53 -13.57 0.93
CA ALA A 21 -23.80 -13.41 0.22
C ALA A 21 -24.07 -11.99 -0.29
N ALA A 22 -23.36 -10.97 0.24
CA ALA A 22 -23.50 -9.56 -0.15
C ALA A 22 -22.53 -9.14 -1.26
N GLY A 23 -21.88 -10.08 -1.96
CA GLY A 23 -21.09 -9.79 -3.15
C GLY A 23 -22.00 -9.26 -4.25
N PRO A 24 -21.62 -8.19 -4.99
CA PRO A 24 -22.40 -7.73 -6.12
C PRO A 24 -22.58 -8.90 -7.11
N ALA A 25 -23.83 -9.06 -7.54
CA ALA A 25 -24.18 -10.03 -8.56
C ALA A 25 -23.33 -9.81 -9.83
N SER A 26 -23.02 -10.88 -10.51
CA SER A 26 -22.27 -10.91 -11.76
C SER A 26 -22.81 -9.82 -12.72
N GLY A 27 -22.06 -8.75 -12.92
CA GLY A 27 -22.47 -7.63 -13.80
C GLY A 27 -22.37 -6.24 -13.19
N GLU A 28 -22.22 -6.10 -11.88
CA GLU A 28 -22.03 -4.80 -11.27
C GLU A 28 -20.57 -4.31 -11.42
N ASN A 29 -20.45 -3.09 -11.96
CA ASN A 29 -19.17 -2.41 -12.06
C ASN A 29 -18.84 -1.70 -10.73
N VAL A 30 -17.64 -1.91 -10.22
CA VAL A 30 -17.14 -1.20 -9.04
C VAL A 30 -16.00 -0.29 -9.46
N ARG A 31 -15.96 0.93 -8.94
CA ARG A 31 -14.87 1.86 -9.20
C ARG A 31 -13.57 1.34 -8.63
N ILE A 32 -12.48 1.48 -9.37
CA ILE A 32 -11.15 1.00 -8.97
C ILE A 32 -10.69 1.60 -7.63
N ASP A 33 -10.90 2.90 -7.40
CA ASP A 33 -10.55 3.59 -6.15
C ASP A 33 -11.26 2.97 -4.92
N SER A 34 -12.52 2.60 -5.12
CA SER A 34 -13.33 1.96 -4.09
C SER A 34 -12.94 0.50 -3.85
N TRP A 35 -12.67 -0.23 -4.93
CA TRP A 35 -12.33 -1.64 -4.85
C TRP A 35 -10.97 -1.88 -4.16
N ILE A 36 -9.90 -1.16 -4.57
CA ILE A 36 -8.56 -1.30 -3.95
C ILE A 36 -8.56 -0.91 -2.47
N TRP A 37 -9.43 0.00 -2.06
CA TRP A 37 -9.64 0.31 -0.65
C TRP A 37 -10.44 -0.79 0.06
N ALA A 38 -11.48 -1.31 -0.55
CA ALA A 38 -12.34 -2.35 0.01
C ALA A 38 -11.56 -3.64 0.29
N VAL A 39 -10.68 -4.07 -0.62
CA VAL A 39 -9.80 -5.25 -0.47
C VAL A 39 -8.51 -4.95 0.32
N ARG A 40 -8.41 -3.82 0.97
CA ARG A 40 -7.28 -3.42 1.84
C ARG A 40 -5.91 -3.30 1.16
N LEU A 41 -5.86 -3.12 -0.14
CA LEU A 41 -4.61 -2.83 -0.84
C LEU A 41 -4.08 -1.44 -0.50
N VAL A 42 -4.98 -0.49 -0.20
CA VAL A 42 -4.65 0.86 0.27
C VAL A 42 -5.33 1.17 1.60
N LYS A 43 -4.74 2.06 2.37
CA LYS A 43 -5.21 2.41 3.70
C LYS A 43 -6.52 3.18 3.67
N THR A 44 -6.65 4.14 2.76
CA THR A 44 -7.85 4.97 2.59
C THR A 44 -8.25 5.06 1.12
N ARG A 45 -9.52 5.35 0.86
CA ARG A 45 -10.03 5.55 -0.50
C ARG A 45 -9.36 6.76 -1.19
N SER A 46 -9.05 7.80 -0.43
CA SER A 46 -8.34 8.99 -0.93
C SER A 46 -6.95 8.63 -1.45
N VAL A 47 -6.20 7.79 -0.74
CA VAL A 47 -4.90 7.26 -1.18
C VAL A 47 -5.07 6.47 -2.48
N GLY A 48 -6.10 5.63 -2.59
CA GLY A 48 -6.42 4.92 -3.82
C GLY A 48 -6.69 5.85 -5.01
N ALA A 49 -7.50 6.88 -4.80
CA ALA A 49 -7.79 7.88 -5.84
C ALA A 49 -6.53 8.66 -6.26
N THR A 50 -5.68 9.03 -5.29
CA THR A 50 -4.40 9.71 -5.56
C THR A 50 -3.44 8.81 -6.33
N ALA A 51 -3.35 7.53 -5.98
CA ALA A 51 -2.53 6.55 -6.70
C ALA A 51 -3.00 6.37 -8.15
N CYS A 52 -4.30 6.36 -8.40
CA CYS A 52 -4.85 6.33 -9.77
C CYS A 52 -4.46 7.59 -10.57
N ARG A 53 -4.62 8.78 -9.98
CA ARG A 53 -4.24 10.06 -10.62
C ARG A 53 -2.74 10.12 -10.91
N GLY A 54 -1.91 9.65 -9.98
CA GLY A 54 -0.46 9.56 -10.15
C GLY A 54 -0.02 8.50 -11.17
N GLY A 55 -0.94 7.68 -11.69
CA GLY A 55 -0.63 6.62 -12.63
C GLY A 55 0.07 5.40 -12.00
N HIS A 56 -0.04 5.27 -10.68
CA HIS A 56 0.48 4.13 -9.93
C HIS A 56 -0.46 2.92 -9.95
N VAL A 57 -1.69 3.09 -10.46
CA VAL A 57 -2.66 2.02 -10.66
C VAL A 57 -2.85 1.78 -12.15
N ARG A 58 -2.73 0.53 -12.56
CA ARG A 58 -2.99 0.07 -13.92
C ARG A 58 -3.97 -1.09 -13.88
N VAL A 59 -4.87 -1.14 -14.83
CA VAL A 59 -5.78 -2.26 -15.06
C VAL A 59 -5.49 -2.84 -16.44
N ASN A 60 -5.21 -4.13 -16.51
CA ASN A 60 -4.81 -4.80 -17.75
C ASN A 60 -3.61 -4.12 -18.47
N GLY A 61 -2.70 -3.52 -17.71
CA GLY A 61 -1.54 -2.81 -18.22
C GLY A 61 -1.75 -1.32 -18.53
N GLU A 62 -3.00 -0.85 -18.56
CA GLU A 62 -3.35 0.54 -18.86
C GLU A 62 -3.49 1.40 -17.61
N ARG A 63 -3.07 2.67 -17.70
CA ARG A 63 -3.29 3.65 -16.63
C ARG A 63 -4.78 4.00 -16.59
N VAL A 64 -5.34 3.96 -15.40
CA VAL A 64 -6.78 4.19 -15.21
C VAL A 64 -7.05 5.37 -14.28
N LYS A 65 -8.18 6.02 -14.52
CA LYS A 65 -8.71 7.07 -13.65
C LYS A 65 -9.37 6.45 -12.42
N PRO A 66 -9.49 7.17 -11.29
CA PRO A 66 -10.15 6.67 -10.08
C PRO A 66 -11.58 6.16 -10.30
N ALA A 67 -12.27 6.71 -11.26
CA ALA A 67 -13.65 6.35 -11.62
C ALA A 67 -13.76 5.13 -12.55
N HIS A 68 -12.62 4.58 -13.00
CA HIS A 68 -12.61 3.40 -13.87
C HIS A 68 -13.32 2.22 -13.21
N SER A 69 -14.16 1.55 -13.98
CA SER A 69 -14.91 0.39 -13.52
C SER A 69 -14.10 -0.89 -13.68
N VAL A 70 -13.99 -1.65 -12.60
CA VAL A 70 -13.28 -2.93 -12.56
C VAL A 70 -14.25 -4.08 -12.69
N ARG A 71 -13.83 -5.14 -13.33
CA ARG A 71 -14.59 -6.38 -13.52
C ARG A 71 -13.86 -7.56 -12.94
N VAL A 72 -14.56 -8.64 -12.70
CA VAL A 72 -13.96 -9.92 -12.32
C VAL A 72 -13.08 -10.42 -13.46
N GLY A 73 -11.86 -10.84 -13.13
CA GLY A 73 -10.85 -11.25 -14.08
C GLY A 73 -9.86 -10.16 -14.52
N ASP A 74 -10.11 -8.90 -14.16
CA ASP A 74 -9.17 -7.82 -14.48
C ASP A 74 -7.89 -7.95 -13.64
N GLU A 75 -6.74 -7.72 -14.29
CA GLU A 75 -5.45 -7.62 -13.61
C GLU A 75 -5.24 -6.17 -13.14
N VAL A 76 -5.09 -6.00 -11.85
CA VAL A 76 -4.81 -4.70 -11.22
C VAL A 76 -3.36 -4.67 -10.75
N ARG A 77 -2.59 -3.74 -11.26
CA ARG A 77 -1.23 -3.43 -10.80
C ARG A 77 -1.26 -2.16 -9.98
N LEU A 78 -0.83 -2.27 -8.74
CA LEU A 78 -0.73 -1.15 -7.81
C LEU A 78 0.71 -0.97 -7.37
N ARG A 79 1.29 0.18 -7.67
CA ARG A 79 2.59 0.59 -7.15
C ARG A 79 2.39 1.56 -5.98
N HIS A 80 2.67 1.09 -4.78
CA HIS A 80 2.48 1.88 -3.56
C HIS A 80 3.61 1.60 -2.56
N GLU A 81 4.15 2.64 -1.95
CA GLU A 81 5.24 2.56 -0.96
C GLU A 81 6.47 1.75 -1.44
N GLY A 82 6.86 1.93 -2.70
CA GLY A 82 8.01 1.22 -3.28
C GLY A 82 7.76 -0.26 -3.59
N ARG A 83 6.55 -0.75 -3.39
CA ARG A 83 6.12 -2.11 -3.71
C ARG A 83 5.17 -2.11 -4.90
N GLU A 84 5.36 -3.06 -5.78
CA GLU A 84 4.42 -3.36 -6.83
C GLU A 84 3.60 -4.59 -6.43
N ARG A 85 2.28 -4.43 -6.46
CA ARG A 85 1.34 -5.53 -6.25
C ARG A 85 0.59 -5.80 -7.54
N ILE A 86 0.56 -7.05 -7.93
CA ILE A 86 -0.16 -7.52 -9.11
C ILE A 86 -1.23 -8.47 -8.60
N VAL A 87 -2.49 -8.08 -8.75
CA VAL A 87 -3.62 -8.87 -8.26
C VAL A 87 -4.67 -9.03 -9.35
N VAL A 88 -5.26 -10.21 -9.43
CA VAL A 88 -6.39 -10.48 -10.33
C VAL A 88 -7.69 -10.42 -9.54
N VAL A 89 -8.64 -9.66 -10.03
CA VAL A 89 -9.94 -9.47 -9.39
C VAL A 89 -10.74 -10.77 -9.44
N LYS A 90 -11.05 -11.33 -8.29
CA LYS A 90 -11.88 -12.52 -8.14
C LYS A 90 -13.31 -12.19 -7.76
N ARG A 91 -13.49 -11.17 -6.92
CA ARG A 91 -14.79 -10.71 -6.44
C ARG A 91 -14.84 -9.20 -6.35
N LEU A 92 -15.95 -8.63 -6.79
CA LEU A 92 -16.21 -7.20 -6.68
C LEU A 92 -16.90 -6.89 -5.35
N ILE A 93 -16.33 -5.97 -4.59
CA ILE A 93 -16.88 -5.49 -3.33
C ILE A 93 -16.82 -3.97 -3.25
N ARG A 94 -17.84 -3.37 -2.65
CA ARG A 94 -17.93 -1.91 -2.47
C ARG A 94 -17.59 -1.47 -1.05
N LYS A 95 -17.83 -2.34 -0.08
CA LYS A 95 -17.57 -2.09 1.34
C LYS A 95 -16.22 -2.69 1.75
N ARG A 96 -15.53 -2.01 2.66
CA ARG A 96 -14.28 -2.51 3.21
C ARG A 96 -14.55 -3.73 4.07
N VAL A 97 -13.89 -4.82 3.76
CA VAL A 97 -14.00 -6.10 4.46
C VAL A 97 -12.80 -6.36 5.36
N GLY A 98 -12.93 -7.36 6.23
CA GLY A 98 -11.82 -7.84 7.05
C GLY A 98 -10.68 -8.43 6.21
N ALA A 99 -9.47 -8.50 6.78
CA ALA A 99 -8.30 -9.01 6.07
C ALA A 99 -8.48 -10.43 5.50
N PRO A 100 -9.05 -11.41 6.23
CA PRO A 100 -9.23 -12.75 5.70
C PRO A 100 -10.18 -12.81 4.50
N ILE A 101 -11.21 -11.97 4.49
CA ILE A 101 -12.18 -11.89 3.38
C ILE A 101 -11.55 -11.14 2.19
N ALA A 102 -10.77 -10.10 2.45
CA ALA A 102 -10.09 -9.33 1.43
C ALA A 102 -9.19 -10.21 0.55
N VAL A 103 -8.43 -11.13 1.15
CA VAL A 103 -7.54 -12.07 0.43
C VAL A 103 -8.33 -13.00 -0.50
N GLN A 104 -9.57 -13.32 -0.17
CA GLN A 104 -10.44 -14.16 -1.00
C GLN A 104 -11.01 -13.41 -2.21
N CYS A 105 -11.00 -12.07 -2.19
CA CYS A 105 -11.56 -11.25 -3.25
C CYS A 105 -10.62 -11.05 -4.44
N TYR A 106 -9.36 -11.43 -4.32
CA TYR A 106 -8.37 -11.33 -5.39
C TYR A 106 -7.36 -12.49 -5.32
N VAL A 107 -6.67 -12.73 -6.42
CA VAL A 107 -5.51 -13.62 -6.50
C VAL A 107 -4.27 -12.74 -6.50
N ASP A 108 -3.37 -12.95 -5.57
CA ASP A 108 -2.12 -12.19 -5.47
C ASP A 108 -1.03 -12.87 -6.31
N ASN A 109 -0.67 -12.24 -7.42
CA ASN A 109 0.41 -12.63 -8.33
C ASN A 109 1.62 -11.69 -8.17
N SER A 110 1.70 -10.96 -7.06
CA SER A 110 2.79 -10.03 -6.81
C SER A 110 4.14 -10.74 -6.76
N PRO A 111 5.19 -10.17 -7.33
CA PRO A 111 6.54 -10.69 -7.14
C PRO A 111 6.90 -10.62 -5.65
N PRO A 112 7.71 -11.57 -5.15
CA PRO A 112 8.17 -11.52 -3.78
C PRO A 112 8.84 -10.15 -3.53
N PRO A 113 8.63 -9.55 -2.35
CA PRO A 113 9.29 -8.29 -2.03
C PRO A 113 10.80 -8.49 -2.18
N PRO A 114 11.50 -7.52 -2.79
CA PRO A 114 12.95 -7.60 -2.87
C PRO A 114 13.49 -7.84 -1.46
N PRO A 115 14.48 -8.74 -1.32
CA PRO A 115 15.11 -8.95 -0.03
C PRO A 115 15.45 -7.55 0.49
N ARG A 116 15.05 -7.26 1.69
CA ARG A 116 15.54 -6.07 2.38
C ARG A 116 17.04 -6.31 2.51
N GLU A 117 17.81 -5.89 1.53
CA GLU A 117 19.20 -5.70 1.73
C GLU A 117 19.29 -4.90 3.01
N ALA A 118 19.93 -5.50 4.02
CA ALA A 118 20.17 -4.83 5.25
C ALA A 118 21.08 -3.63 4.91
N VAL A 119 20.45 -2.56 4.46
CA VAL A 119 21.06 -1.25 4.51
C VAL A 119 21.29 -1.07 6.01
N ALA A 120 22.49 -1.43 6.43
CA ALA A 120 22.92 -1.18 7.80
C ALA A 120 22.54 0.27 8.08
N PRO A 121 21.65 0.52 9.05
CA PRO A 121 21.23 1.88 9.32
C PRO A 121 22.50 2.63 9.68
N ILE A 122 22.83 3.61 8.85
CA ILE A 122 23.94 4.53 9.11
C ILE A 122 23.62 5.21 10.43
N GLY A 123 24.26 4.76 11.52
CA GLY A 123 24.06 5.28 12.85
C GLY A 123 22.90 4.63 13.61
N ILE A 124 23.07 3.40 14.06
CA ILE A 124 22.26 2.86 15.15
C ILE A 124 22.60 3.69 16.39
N ARG A 125 21.65 4.50 16.81
CA ARG A 125 21.72 5.21 18.07
C ARG A 125 21.15 4.36 19.17
N ASP A 126 21.93 4.15 20.21
CA ASP A 126 21.45 3.53 21.42
C ASP A 126 20.34 4.38 22.05
N ARG A 127 19.27 3.72 22.51
CA ARG A 127 18.18 4.38 23.23
C ARG A 127 18.76 5.04 24.48
N GLY A 128 18.67 6.37 24.56
CA GLY A 128 19.12 7.13 25.73
C GLY A 128 20.23 8.17 25.46
N THR A 129 20.83 8.18 24.30
CA THR A 129 21.89 9.12 23.92
C THR A 129 21.40 10.51 23.50
N GLY A 130 20.33 11.03 24.04
CA GLY A 130 19.88 12.42 23.88
C GLY A 130 19.99 13.01 22.46
N ARG A 131 19.87 14.31 22.37
CA ARG A 131 19.96 15.04 21.09
C ARG A 131 21.42 15.02 20.55
N PRO A 132 21.68 14.80 19.24
CA PRO A 132 23.02 14.84 18.67
C PRO A 132 23.74 16.10 19.04
N THR A 133 24.99 15.95 19.50
CA THR A 133 25.85 17.11 19.71
C THR A 133 26.20 17.75 18.37
N LYS A 134 26.65 18.99 18.40
CA LYS A 134 27.08 19.74 17.20
C LYS A 134 28.23 19.02 16.46
N ARG A 135 29.04 18.28 17.20
CA ARG A 135 30.14 17.46 16.69
C ARG A 135 29.63 16.24 15.93
N ASP A 136 28.70 15.49 16.53
CA ASP A 136 28.10 14.30 15.91
C ASP A 136 27.37 14.65 14.61
N ARG A 137 26.74 15.82 14.56
CA ARG A 137 26.05 16.30 13.37
C ARG A 137 27.03 16.60 12.21
N ARG A 138 28.16 17.22 12.49
CA ARG A 138 29.22 17.46 11.48
C ARG A 138 29.85 16.17 10.97
N GLU A 139 29.98 15.18 11.84
CA GLU A 139 30.54 13.88 11.47
C GLU A 139 29.57 13.07 10.62
N LEU A 140 28.28 13.11 10.92
CA LEU A 140 27.22 12.53 10.08
C LEU A 140 27.13 13.20 8.71
N GLU A 141 27.32 14.51 8.62
CA GLU A 141 27.36 15.21 7.33
C GLU A 141 28.57 14.79 6.50
N ARG A 142 29.77 14.67 7.10
CA ARG A 142 30.96 14.14 6.42
C ARG A 142 30.77 12.72 5.90
N LEU A 143 30.14 11.86 6.67
CA LEU A 143 29.88 10.48 6.27
C LEU A 143 28.86 10.41 5.11
N ARG A 144 27.90 11.32 5.07
CA ARG A 144 26.97 11.43 3.95
C ARG A 144 27.67 11.88 2.67
N ASP A 145 28.58 12.83 2.76
CA ASP A 145 29.35 13.32 1.59
C ASP A 145 30.31 12.25 1.04
N LEU A 146 30.83 11.38 1.88
CA LEU A 146 31.70 10.27 1.46
C LEU A 146 30.94 9.06 0.91
N GLY A 147 29.66 8.91 1.25
CA GLY A 147 28.83 7.76 0.85
C GLY A 147 27.85 8.00 -0.29
N GLY A 148 27.76 9.22 -0.82
CA GLY A 148 26.84 9.56 -1.89
C GLY A 148 27.49 9.51 -3.28
N PRO A 149 26.88 8.83 -4.27
CA PRO A 149 27.33 8.98 -5.65
C PRO A 149 26.89 10.35 -6.19
N GLY A 150 27.83 11.29 -6.24
CA GLY A 150 27.69 12.53 -7.00
C GLY A 150 27.13 13.73 -6.23
N GLY A 151 27.97 14.33 -5.39
CA GLY A 151 27.77 15.68 -4.90
C GLY A 151 28.21 16.70 -5.94
N SER A 152 27.27 17.30 -6.68
CA SER A 152 27.54 18.52 -7.43
C SER A 152 27.59 19.68 -6.45
N GLY A 153 28.77 20.33 -6.38
CA GLY A 153 29.00 21.50 -5.56
C GLY A 153 28.07 22.64 -5.94
N GLY A 154 27.26 23.06 -5.01
CA GLY A 154 26.59 24.36 -5.03
C GLY A 154 27.30 25.30 -4.08
N SER A 155 28.10 26.23 -4.63
CA SER A 155 28.70 27.32 -3.88
C SER A 155 27.61 28.22 -3.27
N PRO A 156 27.70 28.65 -2.02
CA PRO A 156 26.80 29.66 -1.50
C PRO A 156 27.14 31.01 -2.07
N GLU A 157 26.28 31.50 -2.94
CA GLU A 157 26.29 32.85 -3.44
C GLU A 157 26.07 33.84 -2.30
N SER A 158 27.10 34.62 -2.07
CA SER A 158 27.12 35.72 -1.08
C SER A 158 26.15 36.82 -1.51
N ARG A 159 25.07 36.99 -0.75
CA ARG A 159 24.20 38.17 -0.85
C ARG A 159 24.94 39.42 -0.39
N PRO A 160 25.05 40.49 -1.19
CA PRO A 160 25.55 41.77 -0.71
C PRO A 160 24.53 42.44 0.20
N LYS A 161 25.00 42.90 1.35
CA LYS A 161 24.28 43.82 2.22
C LYS A 161 24.14 45.15 1.48
N GLY A 162 22.93 45.48 1.03
CA GLY A 162 22.55 46.82 0.63
C GLY A 162 22.20 47.67 1.88
N ARG A 163 22.71 48.86 1.87
CA ARG A 163 22.43 49.95 2.84
C ARG A 163 20.95 50.33 2.85
#